data_55a852135053e393a2e463c49fbbafa9
#
_entry.id   55a852135053e393a2e463c49fbbafa9
#
_cell.length_a   1.000
_cell.length_b   1.000
_cell.length_c   1.000
_cell.angle_alpha   90.00
_cell.angle_beta   90.00
_cell.angle_gamma   90.00
#
_symmetry.space_group_name_H-M   'P 1'
#
loop_
_entity.id
_entity.type
_entity.pdbx_description
1 polymer ?
#
loop_
_entity_poly.entity_id
_entity_poly.type
_entity_poly.pdbx_seq_one_letter_code
_entity_poly.pdbx_strand_id
1 'polypeptide(L)'
;MYAEVFPEIGGFWTEMALDEVQHANWIDKCCAKVENNQEFFVVERFRIQPLEFSIKSVKEQAVAAREPGFSLLNALSIALQLEKALLENKYFEVFDGDSEGVKNTLNQLVESTKVHYQKVYEHWKAYGGRE
;
A
#
# COMPACT_ATOMS: atom_id res chain seq x y z
N MET A 1 9.86 -1.89 -11.13
CA MET A 1 10.73 -0.69 -11.07
C MET A 1 11.80 -0.82 -9.99
N TYR A 2 11.53 -0.77 -8.66
CA TYR A 2 12.60 -0.91 -7.66
C TYR A 2 13.40 -2.22 -7.79
N ALA A 3 12.75 -3.33 -8.15
CA ALA A 3 13.44 -4.60 -8.40
C ALA A 3 14.48 -4.53 -9.55
N GLU A 4 14.28 -3.65 -10.52
CA GLU A 4 15.21 -3.43 -11.64
C GLU A 4 16.33 -2.45 -11.25
N VAL A 5 16.01 -1.43 -10.47
CA VAL A 5 16.97 -0.40 -10.03
C VAL A 5 17.88 -0.92 -8.91
N PHE A 6 17.36 -1.79 -8.04
CA PHE A 6 18.06 -2.37 -6.88
C PHE A 6 18.00 -3.91 -6.91
N PRO A 7 18.74 -4.53 -7.84
CA PRO A 7 18.70 -5.99 -8.03
C PRO A 7 19.21 -6.78 -6.84
N GLU A 8 19.98 -6.18 -5.93
CA GLU A 8 20.52 -6.82 -4.72
C GLU A 8 19.40 -7.27 -3.75
N ILE A 9 18.25 -6.63 -3.78
CA ILE A 9 17.02 -7.05 -3.09
C ILE A 9 15.82 -7.12 -4.06
N GLY A 10 16.09 -7.43 -5.32
CA GLY A 10 15.07 -7.48 -6.38
C GLY A 10 13.96 -8.48 -6.08
N GLY A 11 14.28 -9.62 -5.44
CA GLY A 11 13.28 -10.60 -5.00
C GLY A 11 12.30 -10.03 -3.98
N PHE A 12 12.77 -9.27 -3.00
CA PHE A 12 11.93 -8.57 -2.03
C PHE A 12 10.96 -7.58 -2.73
N TRP A 13 11.45 -6.73 -3.62
CA TRP A 13 10.61 -5.78 -4.34
C TRP A 13 9.59 -6.46 -5.26
N THR A 14 9.95 -7.61 -5.85
CA THR A 14 9.04 -8.38 -6.69
C THR A 14 7.91 -9.00 -5.86
N GLU A 15 8.24 -9.59 -4.70
CA GLU A 15 7.25 -10.14 -3.77
C GLU A 15 6.26 -9.05 -3.32
N MET A 16 6.76 -7.90 -2.85
CA MET A 16 5.93 -6.76 -2.47
C MET A 16 4.99 -6.32 -3.60
N ALA A 17 5.50 -6.19 -4.83
CA ALA A 17 4.69 -5.80 -5.98
C ALA A 17 3.59 -6.82 -6.31
N LEU A 18 3.85 -8.12 -6.18
CA LEU A 18 2.86 -9.17 -6.39
C LEU A 18 1.77 -9.15 -5.33
N ASP A 19 2.14 -8.90 -4.07
CA ASP A 19 1.19 -8.75 -2.98
C ASP A 19 0.28 -7.53 -3.22
N GLU A 20 0.82 -6.39 -3.71
CA GLU A 20 0.00 -5.21 -4.05
C GLU A 20 -0.97 -5.49 -5.22
N VAL A 21 -0.59 -6.28 -6.20
CA VAL A 21 -1.53 -6.75 -7.25
C VAL A 21 -2.65 -7.59 -6.64
N GLN A 22 -2.34 -8.43 -5.66
CA GLN A 22 -3.35 -9.20 -4.95
C GLN A 22 -4.29 -8.31 -4.12
N HIS A 23 -3.77 -7.27 -3.46
CA HIS A 23 -4.59 -6.28 -2.72
C HIS A 23 -5.56 -5.55 -3.67
N ALA A 24 -5.08 -5.11 -4.83
CA ALA A 24 -5.93 -4.50 -5.86
C ALA A 24 -7.05 -5.46 -6.29
N ASN A 25 -6.75 -6.74 -6.50
CA ASN A 25 -7.75 -7.75 -6.85
C ASN A 25 -8.81 -7.95 -5.75
N TRP A 26 -8.43 -7.88 -4.47
CA TRP A 26 -9.40 -7.95 -3.36
C TRP A 26 -10.34 -6.74 -3.36
N ILE A 27 -9.79 -5.55 -3.58
CA ILE A 27 -10.57 -4.31 -3.67
C ILE A 27 -11.53 -4.38 -4.86
N ASP A 28 -11.06 -4.77 -6.05
CA ASP A 28 -11.88 -4.88 -7.26
C ASP A 28 -13.05 -5.85 -7.07
N LYS A 29 -12.78 -7.03 -6.48
CA LYS A 29 -13.83 -7.99 -6.17
C LYS A 29 -14.83 -7.47 -5.15
N CYS A 30 -14.37 -6.74 -4.15
CA CYS A 30 -15.22 -6.11 -3.15
C CYS A 30 -16.10 -5.02 -3.80
N CYS A 31 -15.53 -4.15 -4.63
CA CYS A 31 -16.24 -3.12 -5.37
C CYS A 31 -17.33 -3.72 -6.28
N ALA A 32 -17.01 -4.79 -7.04
CA ALA A 32 -17.99 -5.47 -7.89
C ALA A 32 -19.19 -6.00 -7.11
N LYS A 33 -18.98 -6.53 -5.90
CA LYS A 33 -20.08 -6.96 -5.02
C LYS A 33 -20.92 -5.79 -4.52
N VAL A 34 -20.31 -4.67 -4.18
CA VAL A 34 -21.02 -3.45 -3.78
C VAL A 34 -21.84 -2.91 -4.94
N GLU A 35 -21.29 -2.83 -6.14
CA GLU A 35 -21.99 -2.38 -7.35
C GLU A 35 -23.20 -3.28 -7.70
N ASN A 36 -23.11 -4.57 -7.43
CA ASN A 36 -24.19 -5.53 -7.62
C ASN A 36 -25.16 -5.64 -6.44
N ASN A 37 -25.09 -4.73 -5.46
CA ASN A 37 -25.92 -4.72 -4.25
C ASN A 37 -25.83 -6.01 -3.41
N GLN A 38 -24.73 -6.74 -3.50
CA GLN A 38 -24.46 -7.95 -2.70
C GLN A 38 -23.77 -7.61 -1.38
N GLU A 39 -23.09 -6.47 -1.33
CA GLU A 39 -22.36 -5.93 -0.18
C GLU A 39 -22.66 -4.45 0.00
N PHE A 40 -22.49 -3.93 1.22
CA PHE A 40 -22.72 -2.53 1.56
C PHE A 40 -21.47 -1.89 2.12
N PHE A 41 -21.29 -0.63 1.77
CA PHE A 41 -20.10 0.15 2.06
C PHE A 41 -20.47 1.58 2.43
N VAL A 42 -19.93 2.10 3.53
CA VAL A 42 -20.16 3.47 3.97
C VAL A 42 -19.29 4.42 3.12
N VAL A 43 -19.92 5.11 2.18
CA VAL A 43 -19.25 5.93 1.14
C VAL A 43 -18.61 7.20 1.71
N GLU A 44 -19.20 7.78 2.76
CA GLU A 44 -18.79 9.07 3.33
C GLU A 44 -17.39 9.09 3.94
N ARG A 45 -16.78 7.91 4.18
CA ARG A 45 -15.43 7.78 4.72
C ARG A 45 -14.33 8.23 3.75
N PHE A 46 -14.60 8.20 2.43
CA PHE A 46 -13.60 8.51 1.43
C PHE A 46 -13.79 9.92 0.86
N ARG A 47 -12.68 10.65 0.89
CA ARG A 47 -12.54 11.91 0.16
C ARG A 47 -11.68 11.66 -1.06
N ILE A 48 -12.17 12.05 -2.23
CA ILE A 48 -11.49 11.83 -3.52
C ILE A 48 -10.13 12.56 -3.56
N GLN A 49 -10.09 13.82 -3.11
CA GLN A 49 -8.89 14.65 -3.19
C GLN A 49 -7.64 14.06 -2.49
N PRO A 50 -7.70 13.54 -1.26
CA PRO A 50 -6.56 12.86 -0.65
C PRO A 50 -6.08 11.63 -1.42
N LEU A 51 -7.01 10.88 -2.03
CA LEU A 51 -6.66 9.72 -2.86
C LEU A 51 -5.94 10.14 -4.14
N GLU A 52 -6.43 11.16 -4.84
CA GLU A 52 -5.78 11.72 -6.03
C GLU A 52 -4.39 12.24 -5.70
N PHE A 53 -4.21 12.93 -4.57
CA PHE A 53 -2.92 13.40 -4.10
C PHE A 53 -1.96 12.24 -3.83
N SER A 54 -2.43 11.17 -3.16
CA SER A 54 -1.63 9.97 -2.89
C SER A 54 -1.18 9.28 -4.18
N ILE A 55 -2.08 9.10 -5.16
CA ILE A 55 -1.76 8.52 -6.47
C ILE A 55 -0.70 9.37 -7.20
N LYS A 56 -0.86 10.70 -7.20
CA LYS A 56 0.11 11.63 -7.81
C LYS A 56 1.48 11.50 -7.14
N SER A 57 1.53 11.48 -5.81
CA SER A 57 2.76 11.34 -5.03
C SER A 57 3.50 10.03 -5.38
N VAL A 58 2.79 8.90 -5.43
CA VAL A 58 3.39 7.61 -5.82
C VAL A 58 3.97 7.66 -7.24
N LYS A 59 3.27 8.28 -8.20
CA LYS A 59 3.77 8.44 -9.58
C LYS A 59 5.03 9.31 -9.63
N GLU A 60 5.08 10.40 -8.87
CA GLU A 60 6.26 11.28 -8.78
C GLU A 60 7.46 10.55 -8.17
N GLN A 61 7.26 9.75 -7.12
CA GLN A 61 8.30 8.92 -6.52
C GLN A 61 8.80 7.84 -7.51
N ALA A 62 7.92 7.27 -8.33
CA ALA A 62 8.29 6.30 -9.36
C ALA A 62 9.19 6.93 -10.45
N VAL A 63 9.00 8.20 -10.77
CA VAL A 63 9.89 8.95 -11.69
C VAL A 63 11.22 9.24 -11.01
N ALA A 64 11.20 9.77 -9.79
CA ALA A 64 12.40 10.12 -9.03
C ALA A 64 13.34 8.92 -8.80
N ALA A 65 12.81 7.72 -8.69
CA ALA A 65 13.58 6.49 -8.52
C ALA A 65 14.56 6.16 -9.67
N ARG A 66 14.38 6.79 -10.84
CA ARG A 66 15.26 6.62 -12.00
C ARG A 66 16.33 7.70 -12.11
N GLU A 67 16.28 8.70 -11.24
CA GLU A 67 17.25 9.80 -11.26
C GLU A 67 18.60 9.36 -10.69
N PRO A 68 19.72 9.90 -11.24
CA PRO A 68 21.04 9.65 -10.69
C PRO A 68 21.14 10.05 -9.21
N GLY A 69 21.69 9.17 -8.38
CA GLY A 69 21.85 9.41 -6.94
C GLY A 69 20.68 8.96 -6.07
N PHE A 70 19.61 8.43 -6.65
CA PHE A 70 18.54 7.80 -5.88
C PHE A 70 19.03 6.47 -5.27
N SER A 71 19.05 6.37 -3.96
CA SER A 71 19.64 5.24 -3.25
C SER A 71 18.59 4.20 -2.83
N LEU A 72 19.05 2.97 -2.56
CA LEU A 72 18.22 1.93 -1.97
C LEU A 72 17.58 2.37 -0.64
N LEU A 73 18.33 3.09 0.19
CA LEU A 73 17.80 3.62 1.45
C LEU A 73 16.67 4.64 1.21
N ASN A 74 16.76 5.45 0.15
CA ASN A 74 15.65 6.34 -0.25
C ASN A 74 14.41 5.52 -0.64
N ALA A 75 14.58 4.47 -1.46
CA ALA A 75 13.47 3.58 -1.87
C ALA A 75 12.77 2.95 -0.66
N LEU A 76 13.57 2.38 0.26
CA LEU A 76 13.05 1.77 1.50
C LEU A 76 12.37 2.78 2.42
N SER A 77 12.93 4.00 2.53
CA SER A 77 12.31 5.08 3.33
C SER A 77 10.96 5.51 2.76
N ILE A 78 10.84 5.62 1.44
CA ILE A 78 9.58 5.96 0.77
C ILE A 78 8.56 4.85 0.96
N ALA A 79 8.94 3.59 0.73
CA ALA A 79 8.05 2.46 0.94
C ALA A 79 7.56 2.40 2.39
N LEU A 80 8.46 2.57 3.37
CA LEU A 80 8.11 2.59 4.79
C LEU A 80 7.11 3.69 5.13
N GLN A 81 7.28 4.90 4.56
CA GLN A 81 6.36 6.01 4.75
C GLN A 81 4.99 5.74 4.14
N LEU A 82 4.92 5.09 2.96
CA LEU A 82 3.67 4.73 2.31
C LEU A 82 2.88 3.71 3.14
N GLU A 83 3.52 2.62 3.57
CA GLU A 83 2.88 1.61 4.42
C GLU A 83 2.40 2.20 5.75
N LYS A 84 3.24 3.03 6.37
CA LYS A 84 2.90 3.74 7.60
C LYS A 84 1.69 4.65 7.42
N ALA A 85 1.64 5.41 6.33
CA ALA A 85 0.55 6.32 6.03
C ALA A 85 -0.78 5.58 5.83
N LEU A 86 -0.77 4.41 5.19
CA LEU A 86 -1.97 3.56 5.03
C LEU A 86 -2.55 3.12 6.39
N LEU A 87 -1.67 2.78 7.35
CA LEU A 87 -2.08 2.38 8.70
C LEU A 87 -2.55 3.57 9.54
N GLU A 88 -1.80 4.68 9.55
CA GLU A 88 -2.08 5.86 10.39
C GLU A 88 -3.34 6.62 9.94
N ASN A 89 -3.56 6.73 8.63
CA ASN A 89 -4.75 7.39 8.08
C ASN A 89 -6.00 6.51 8.10
N LYS A 90 -5.88 5.28 8.59
CA LYS A 90 -7.00 4.34 8.75
C LYS A 90 -7.82 4.14 7.46
N TYR A 91 -7.14 4.10 6.31
CA TYR A 91 -7.81 3.94 5.00
C TYR A 91 -8.69 2.69 4.93
N PHE A 92 -8.33 1.66 5.71
CA PHE A 92 -9.06 0.39 5.77
C PHE A 92 -9.87 0.24 7.07
N GLU A 93 -10.25 1.36 7.72
CA GLU A 93 -11.08 1.32 8.93
C GLU A 93 -12.46 0.74 8.60
N VAL A 94 -12.89 -0.20 9.43
CA VAL A 94 -14.21 -0.84 9.33
C VAL A 94 -15.24 0.03 10.04
N PHE A 95 -16.40 0.23 9.40
CA PHE A 95 -17.52 0.98 9.96
C PHE A 95 -18.71 0.04 10.24
N ASP A 96 -19.55 0.39 11.20
CA ASP A 96 -20.71 -0.41 11.59
C ASP A 96 -21.72 -0.59 10.43
N GLY A 97 -21.80 0.37 9.51
CA GLY A 97 -22.64 0.30 8.33
C GLY A 97 -22.11 -0.57 7.20
N ASP A 98 -20.87 -1.08 7.31
CA ASP A 98 -20.31 -1.97 6.30
C ASP A 98 -20.86 -3.39 6.46
N SER A 99 -21.07 -4.07 5.33
CA SER A 99 -21.40 -5.50 5.34
C SER A 99 -20.19 -6.37 5.72
N GLU A 100 -20.44 -7.61 6.12
CA GLU A 100 -19.39 -8.54 6.57
C GLU A 100 -18.32 -8.80 5.50
N GLY A 101 -18.70 -8.90 4.22
CA GLY A 101 -17.72 -9.10 3.15
C GLY A 101 -16.80 -7.90 2.96
N VAL A 102 -17.32 -6.68 3.08
CA VAL A 102 -16.51 -5.45 3.07
C VAL A 102 -15.59 -5.42 4.29
N LYS A 103 -16.10 -5.66 5.50
CA LYS A 103 -15.30 -5.70 6.73
C LYS A 103 -14.15 -6.70 6.64
N ASN A 104 -14.43 -7.90 6.13
CA ASN A 104 -13.41 -8.94 5.95
C ASN A 104 -12.31 -8.50 4.99
N THR A 105 -12.67 -7.90 3.84
CA THR A 105 -11.70 -7.38 2.87
C THR A 105 -10.83 -6.29 3.47
N LEU A 106 -11.43 -5.32 4.17
CA LEU A 106 -10.69 -4.23 4.81
C LEU A 106 -9.75 -4.73 5.90
N ASN A 107 -10.19 -5.68 6.73
CA ASN A 107 -9.34 -6.31 7.74
C ASN A 107 -8.16 -7.07 7.14
N GLN A 108 -8.36 -7.80 6.03
CA GLN A 108 -7.28 -8.45 5.31
C GLN A 108 -6.24 -7.45 4.79
N LEU A 109 -6.69 -6.32 4.26
CA LEU A 109 -5.80 -5.24 3.80
C LEU A 109 -4.99 -4.66 4.97
N VAL A 110 -5.61 -4.39 6.11
CA VAL A 110 -4.91 -3.92 7.32
C VAL A 110 -3.81 -4.89 7.75
N GLU A 111 -4.14 -6.18 7.87
CA GLU A 111 -3.17 -7.18 8.32
C GLU A 111 -2.02 -7.36 7.32
N SER A 112 -2.32 -7.36 6.01
CA SER A 112 -1.29 -7.42 4.98
C SER A 112 -0.38 -6.17 5.00
N THR A 113 -0.96 -4.98 5.15
CA THR A 113 -0.19 -3.72 5.27
C THR A 113 0.75 -3.73 6.49
N LYS A 114 0.30 -4.28 7.63
CA LYS A 114 1.18 -4.46 8.80
C LYS A 114 2.38 -5.37 8.50
N VAL A 115 2.15 -6.47 7.78
CA VAL A 115 3.22 -7.38 7.37
C VAL A 115 4.19 -6.69 6.42
N HIS A 116 3.69 -5.94 5.44
CA HIS A 116 4.52 -5.15 4.52
C HIS A 116 5.34 -4.11 5.27
N TYR A 117 4.71 -3.33 6.15
CA TYR A 117 5.42 -2.37 6.99
C TYR A 117 6.59 -3.01 7.74
N GLN A 118 6.36 -4.16 8.38
CA GLN A 118 7.40 -4.88 9.11
C GLN A 118 8.54 -5.35 8.20
N LYS A 119 8.22 -5.95 7.05
CA LYS A 119 9.22 -6.40 6.06
C LYS A 119 10.08 -5.23 5.55
N VAL A 120 9.44 -4.11 5.19
CA VAL A 120 10.14 -2.90 4.71
C VAL A 120 11.00 -2.31 5.83
N TYR A 121 10.49 -2.24 7.06
CA TYR A 121 11.22 -1.73 8.22
C TYR A 121 12.49 -2.53 8.50
N GLU A 122 12.43 -3.86 8.44
CA GLU A 122 13.59 -4.74 8.64
C GLU A 122 14.67 -4.49 7.58
N HIS A 123 14.29 -4.40 6.31
CA HIS A 123 15.21 -4.03 5.24
C HIS A 123 15.78 -2.63 5.43
N TRP A 124 14.94 -1.65 5.74
CA TRP A 124 15.37 -0.28 6.00
C TRP A 124 16.41 -0.19 7.13
N LYS A 125 16.20 -0.89 8.23
CA LYS A 125 17.19 -0.98 9.34
C LYS A 125 18.48 -1.66 8.90
N ALA A 126 18.40 -2.75 8.15
CA ALA A 126 19.55 -3.49 7.64
C ALA A 126 20.43 -2.64 6.71
N TYR A 127 19.84 -1.74 5.94
CA TYR A 127 20.52 -0.83 5.02
C TYR A 127 20.85 0.56 5.61
N GLY A 128 20.85 0.68 6.94
CA GLY A 128 21.36 1.86 7.65
C GLY A 128 20.32 2.90 8.02
N GLY A 129 19.03 2.59 7.95
CA GLY A 129 17.96 3.43 8.44
C GLY A 129 18.09 3.71 9.95
N ARG A 130 17.85 4.96 10.36
CA ARG A 130 17.88 5.41 11.76
C ARG A 130 16.60 6.18 12.07
N GLU A 131 16.02 5.87 13.23
CA GLU A 131 14.89 6.62 13.78
C GLU A 131 15.31 8.01 14.24
#